data_7bc2670b7a39279880c2a4aa52e95b59
#
_entry.id   7bc2670b7a39279880c2a4aa52e95b59
#
_cell.length_a   1.000
_cell.length_b   1.000
_cell.length_c   1.000
_cell.angle_alpha   90.00
_cell.angle_beta   90.00
_cell.angle_gamma   90.00
#
_symmetry.space_group_name_H-M   'P 1'
#
loop_
_entity.id
_entity.type
_entity.pdbx_description
1 polymer ?
#
loop_
_entity_poly.entity_id
_entity_poly.type
_entity_poly.pdbx_seq_one_letter_code
_entity_poly.pdbx_strand_id
1 'polypeptide(L)'
;MTMLSTVPMFASLGKKSLQTIADSASERTVNPGEAIFNQGEVGIGLFLVAEGQLNVEKSGNTVATLGPGNYFGEMALLDEQPRSANVRAASHARCLVLSPWEFWGTVGKDPEALRTLLKETVRRLRQSSPAPED
;
A
#
# COMPACT_ATOMS: atom_id res chain seq x y z
N MET A 1 6.28 9.87 12.88
CA MET A 1 4.81 10.07 12.92
C MET A 1 4.30 11.01 11.86
N THR A 2 5.09 12.04 11.53
CA THR A 2 4.68 13.01 10.52
C THR A 2 4.33 12.36 9.18
N MET A 3 5.14 11.42 8.73
CA MET A 3 4.91 10.74 7.47
C MET A 3 3.57 9.98 7.47
N LEU A 4 3.25 9.31 8.58
CA LEU A 4 2.00 8.54 8.67
C LEU A 4 0.78 9.44 8.57
N SER A 5 0.82 10.61 9.19
CA SER A 5 -0.32 11.51 9.17
C SER A 5 -0.57 12.14 7.80
N THR A 6 0.39 12.05 6.87
CA THR A 6 0.20 12.56 5.51
C THR A 6 -0.47 11.54 4.59
N VAL A 7 -0.62 10.29 5.03
CA VAL A 7 -1.33 9.27 4.24
C VAL A 7 -2.82 9.51 4.43
N PRO A 8 -3.58 9.74 3.33
CA PRO A 8 -5.00 10.09 3.46
C PRO A 8 -5.82 9.13 4.30
N MET A 9 -5.59 7.84 4.15
CA MET A 9 -6.29 6.82 4.90
C MET A 9 -6.05 6.92 6.40
N PHE A 10 -4.94 7.52 6.82
CA PHE A 10 -4.59 7.65 8.23
C PHE A 10 -4.96 9.01 8.82
N ALA A 11 -5.44 9.93 7.98
CA ALA A 11 -5.70 11.31 8.43
C ALA A 11 -6.74 11.40 9.54
N SER A 12 -7.69 10.47 9.56
CA SER A 12 -8.75 10.45 10.57
C SER A 12 -8.39 9.66 11.82
N LEU A 13 -7.24 8.96 11.80
CA LEU A 13 -6.86 8.14 12.95
C LEU A 13 -6.37 9.01 14.11
N GLY A 14 -6.72 8.60 15.31
CA GLY A 14 -6.24 9.28 16.51
C GLY A 14 -4.77 8.99 16.75
N LYS A 15 -4.19 9.78 17.64
CA LYS A 15 -2.78 9.68 18.01
C LYS A 15 -2.39 8.29 18.47
N LYS A 16 -3.27 7.64 19.22
CA LYS A 16 -3.01 6.31 19.74
C LYS A 16 -2.89 5.28 18.64
N SER A 17 -3.78 5.33 17.64
CA SER A 17 -3.75 4.42 16.52
C SER A 17 -2.50 4.64 15.66
N LEU A 18 -2.16 5.91 15.40
CA LEU A 18 -0.94 6.23 14.65
C LEU A 18 0.30 5.73 15.37
N GLN A 19 0.33 5.86 16.70
CA GLN A 19 1.46 5.37 17.49
C GLN A 19 1.57 3.86 17.43
N THR A 20 0.42 3.17 17.49
CA THR A 20 0.39 1.71 17.36
C THR A 20 0.98 1.28 16.03
N ILE A 21 0.60 1.94 14.94
CA ILE A 21 1.13 1.65 13.62
C ILE A 21 2.65 1.89 13.59
N ALA A 22 3.10 3.02 14.11
CA ALA A 22 4.51 3.37 14.11
C ALA A 22 5.35 2.36 14.90
N ASP A 23 4.81 1.88 16.02
CA ASP A 23 5.54 0.97 16.90
C ASP A 23 5.59 -0.46 16.38
N SER A 24 4.53 -0.89 15.69
CA SER A 24 4.40 -2.30 15.31
C SER A 24 4.73 -2.60 13.86
N ALA A 25 4.75 -1.59 12.99
CA ALA A 25 5.05 -1.80 11.57
C ALA A 25 6.48 -2.32 11.40
N SER A 26 6.63 -3.29 10.49
CA SER A 26 7.95 -3.78 10.10
C SER A 26 8.52 -2.87 9.03
N GLU A 27 9.82 -2.97 8.77
CA GLU A 27 10.46 -2.21 7.70
C GLU A 27 10.97 -3.17 6.63
N ARG A 28 10.89 -2.72 5.39
CA ARG A 28 11.49 -3.43 4.28
C ARG A 28 12.26 -2.44 3.41
N THR A 29 13.53 -2.75 3.17
CA THR A 29 14.41 -1.92 2.36
C THR A 29 14.76 -2.68 1.10
N VAL A 30 14.76 -2.00 -0.04
CA VAL A 30 15.11 -2.60 -1.33
C VAL A 30 16.05 -1.68 -2.10
N ASN A 31 16.89 -2.28 -2.91
CA ASN A 31 17.82 -1.58 -3.80
C ASN A 31 17.20 -1.42 -5.18
N PRO A 32 17.69 -0.48 -6.01
CA PRO A 32 17.14 -0.31 -7.37
C PRO A 32 17.10 -1.63 -8.13
N GLY A 33 15.96 -1.89 -8.76
CA GLY A 33 15.74 -3.10 -9.54
C GLY A 33 15.22 -4.29 -8.77
N GLU A 34 15.28 -4.26 -7.44
CA GLU A 34 14.76 -5.36 -6.63
C GLU A 34 13.23 -5.30 -6.55
N ALA A 35 12.61 -6.48 -6.61
CA ALA A 35 11.16 -6.57 -6.46
C ALA A 35 10.79 -6.69 -4.99
N ILE A 36 9.74 -5.98 -4.57
CA ILE A 36 9.16 -6.18 -3.26
C ILE A 36 8.29 -7.43 -3.31
N PHE A 37 7.47 -7.54 -4.35
CA PHE A 37 6.73 -8.78 -4.63
C PHE A 37 6.43 -8.85 -6.12
N ASN A 38 6.07 -10.03 -6.57
CA ASN A 38 5.75 -10.28 -7.96
C ASN A 38 4.28 -10.66 -8.11
N GLN A 39 3.73 -10.38 -9.28
CA GLN A 39 2.37 -10.76 -9.61
C GLN A 39 2.18 -12.26 -9.40
N GLY A 40 1.08 -12.63 -8.80
CA GLY A 40 0.76 -14.03 -8.53
C GLY A 40 1.29 -14.56 -7.20
N GLU A 41 2.21 -13.84 -6.55
CA GLU A 41 2.70 -14.27 -5.23
C GLU A 41 1.58 -14.14 -4.20
N VAL A 42 1.54 -15.08 -3.28
CA VAL A 42 0.63 -15.03 -2.16
C VAL A 42 1.32 -14.25 -1.06
N GLY A 43 0.67 -13.22 -0.59
CA GLY A 43 1.23 -12.42 0.49
C GLY A 43 0.19 -11.47 1.00
N ILE A 44 0.26 -11.16 2.28
CA ILE A 44 -0.68 -10.27 2.94
C ILE A 44 0.10 -9.17 3.63
N GLY A 45 -0.49 -8.01 3.65
CA GLY A 45 0.15 -6.86 4.28
C GLY A 45 -0.01 -5.62 3.43
N LEU A 46 -0.06 -4.49 4.11
CA LEU A 46 -0.12 -3.19 3.48
C LEU A 46 1.26 -2.55 3.56
N PHE A 47 1.73 -2.05 2.44
CA PHE A 47 3.04 -1.40 2.35
C PHE A 47 2.86 0.11 2.21
N LEU A 48 3.64 0.86 2.99
CA LEU A 48 3.67 2.32 2.94
C LEU A 48 5.06 2.75 2.52
N VAL A 49 5.15 3.57 1.48
CA VAL A 49 6.46 4.06 1.03
C VAL A 49 6.91 5.17 1.98
N ALA A 50 8.03 4.96 2.65
CA ALA A 50 8.64 5.95 3.53
C ALA A 50 9.70 6.76 2.79
N GLU A 51 10.48 6.10 1.93
CA GLU A 51 11.54 6.75 1.15
C GLU A 51 11.67 6.07 -0.19
N GLY A 52 12.06 6.84 -1.21
CA GLY A 52 12.37 6.30 -2.53
C GLY A 52 11.16 6.19 -3.45
N GLN A 53 11.37 5.52 -4.57
CA GLN A 53 10.37 5.38 -5.62
C GLN A 53 10.23 3.91 -6.00
N LEU A 54 8.98 3.49 -6.22
CA LEU A 54 8.66 2.13 -6.64
C LEU A 54 7.80 2.17 -7.90
N ASN A 55 7.99 1.19 -8.76
CA ASN A 55 7.16 1.05 -9.95
C ASN A 55 6.22 -0.14 -9.78
N VAL A 56 4.96 0.07 -10.13
CA VAL A 56 3.96 -0.99 -10.21
C VAL A 56 3.94 -1.45 -11.66
N GLU A 57 4.15 -2.74 -11.89
CA GLU A 57 4.29 -3.29 -13.23
C GLU A 57 3.28 -4.39 -13.49
N LYS A 58 2.66 -4.34 -14.66
CA LYS A 58 1.76 -5.39 -15.14
C LYS A 58 2.13 -5.69 -16.59
N SER A 59 2.30 -6.99 -16.90
CA SER A 59 2.61 -7.43 -18.27
C SER A 59 3.82 -6.70 -18.86
N GLY A 60 4.83 -6.48 -18.02
CA GLY A 60 6.07 -5.84 -18.45
C GLY A 60 6.03 -4.32 -18.56
N ASN A 61 4.89 -3.71 -18.28
CA ASN A 61 4.73 -2.26 -18.37
C ASN A 61 4.56 -1.63 -17.00
N THR A 62 5.18 -0.47 -16.79
CA THR A 62 4.97 0.30 -15.60
C THR A 62 3.62 1.01 -15.70
N VAL A 63 2.71 0.67 -14.78
CA VAL A 63 1.36 1.25 -14.80
C VAL A 63 1.20 2.34 -13.75
N ALA A 64 2.10 2.43 -12.80
CA ALA A 64 2.07 3.47 -11.77
C ALA A 64 3.44 3.61 -11.12
N THR A 65 3.71 4.78 -10.57
CA THR A 65 4.91 5.03 -9.78
C THR A 65 4.46 5.50 -8.40
N LEU A 66 5.07 4.94 -7.38
CA LEU A 66 4.73 5.23 -5.99
C LEU A 66 5.91 5.91 -5.31
N GLY A 67 5.62 6.97 -4.55
CA GLY A 67 6.62 7.69 -3.79
C GLY A 67 6.22 7.80 -2.32
N PRO A 68 6.99 8.55 -1.52
CA PRO A 68 6.71 8.68 -0.09
C PRO A 68 5.28 9.12 0.17
N GLY A 69 4.64 8.46 1.13
CA GLY A 69 3.25 8.72 1.49
C GLY A 69 2.24 7.88 0.72
N ASN A 70 2.65 7.21 -0.33
CA ASN A 70 1.76 6.29 -1.06
C ASN A 70 1.77 4.92 -0.39
N TYR A 71 0.70 4.16 -0.62
CA TYR A 71 0.60 2.79 -0.10
C TYR A 71 0.23 1.83 -1.23
N PHE A 72 0.48 0.57 -1.00
CA PHE A 72 0.14 -0.48 -1.98
C PHE A 72 -0.02 -1.82 -1.26
N GLY A 73 -0.56 -2.80 -1.99
CA GLY A 73 -0.80 -4.13 -1.44
C GLY A 73 -2.16 -4.26 -0.77
N GLU A 74 -2.99 -3.25 -0.83
CA GLU A 74 -4.30 -3.22 -0.18
C GLU A 74 -5.27 -4.24 -0.75
N MET A 75 -5.16 -4.55 -2.04
CA MET A 75 -6.10 -5.50 -2.65
C MET A 75 -5.99 -6.88 -2.05
N ALA A 76 -4.77 -7.39 -1.91
CA ALA A 76 -4.57 -8.71 -1.32
C ALA A 76 -5.01 -8.75 0.14
N LEU A 77 -4.90 -7.61 0.83
CA LEU A 77 -5.36 -7.48 2.20
C LEU A 77 -6.89 -7.57 2.29
N LEU A 78 -7.58 -7.00 1.31
CA LEU A 78 -9.03 -6.94 1.30
C LEU A 78 -9.69 -8.21 0.78
N ASP A 79 -9.15 -8.82 -0.28
CA ASP A 79 -9.77 -9.97 -0.91
C ASP A 79 -8.97 -11.26 -0.77
N GLU A 80 -7.81 -11.21 -0.12
CA GLU A 80 -6.96 -12.37 0.15
C GLU A 80 -6.54 -13.14 -1.12
N GLN A 81 -6.53 -12.45 -2.25
CA GLN A 81 -6.07 -13.04 -3.52
C GLN A 81 -4.58 -12.78 -3.75
N PRO A 82 -3.94 -13.52 -4.65
CA PRO A 82 -2.54 -13.28 -4.99
C PRO A 82 -2.32 -11.84 -5.47
N ARG A 83 -1.09 -11.38 -5.36
CA ARG A 83 -0.73 -10.03 -5.78
C ARG A 83 -1.11 -9.79 -7.24
N SER A 84 -1.72 -8.65 -7.50
CA SER A 84 -2.24 -8.31 -8.83
C SER A 84 -1.20 -7.70 -9.77
N ALA A 85 -0.03 -7.37 -9.26
CA ALA A 85 1.02 -6.71 -10.02
C ALA A 85 2.37 -6.97 -9.40
N ASN A 86 3.44 -6.67 -10.14
CA ASN A 86 4.78 -6.63 -9.59
C ASN A 86 5.03 -5.25 -9.00
N VAL A 87 5.77 -5.18 -7.90
CA VAL A 87 6.23 -3.89 -7.37
C VAL A 87 7.74 -3.97 -7.25
N ARG A 88 8.42 -3.10 -7.99
CA ARG A 88 9.87 -3.11 -8.12
C ARG A 88 10.43 -1.74 -7.78
N ALA A 89 11.57 -1.73 -7.09
CA ALA A 89 12.21 -0.48 -6.71
C ALA A 89 12.81 0.22 -7.93
N ALA A 90 12.46 1.49 -8.12
CA ALA A 90 13.06 2.34 -9.14
C ALA A 90 14.30 3.03 -8.58
N SER A 91 14.38 3.16 -7.27
CA SER A 91 15.53 3.72 -6.55
C SER A 91 15.68 2.91 -5.27
N HIS A 92 16.70 3.21 -4.48
CA HIS A 92 16.75 2.68 -3.11
C HIS A 92 15.46 3.14 -2.40
N ALA A 93 14.77 2.23 -1.76
CA ALA A 93 13.49 2.54 -1.15
C ALA A 93 13.32 1.84 0.19
N ARG A 94 12.55 2.47 1.06
CA ARG A 94 12.22 1.92 2.37
C ARG A 94 10.71 1.99 2.54
N CYS A 95 10.13 0.86 2.95
CA CYS A 95 8.70 0.76 3.18
C CYS A 95 8.41 0.33 4.60
N LEU A 96 7.30 0.79 5.13
CA LEU A 96 6.73 0.26 6.36
C LEU A 96 5.68 -0.76 5.98
N VAL A 97 5.62 -1.87 6.71
CA VAL A 97 4.72 -2.97 6.39
C VAL A 97 3.79 -3.22 7.56
N LEU A 98 2.49 -3.15 7.28
CA LEU A 98 1.45 -3.47 8.26
C LEU A 98 0.90 -4.86 7.99
N SER A 99 0.90 -5.71 9.03
CA SER A 99 0.24 -7.01 8.94
C SER A 99 -1.28 -6.81 8.94
N PRO A 100 -2.05 -7.85 8.56
CA PRO A 100 -3.51 -7.76 8.66
C PRO A 100 -3.99 -7.42 10.06
N TRP A 101 -3.34 -7.97 11.10
CA TRP A 101 -3.69 -7.68 12.48
C TRP A 101 -3.58 -6.20 12.79
N GLU A 102 -2.46 -5.60 12.39
CA GLU A 102 -2.18 -4.19 12.63
C GLU A 102 -3.14 -3.31 11.84
N PHE A 103 -3.41 -3.69 10.60
CA PHE A 103 -4.34 -2.96 9.76
C PHE A 103 -5.76 -3.00 10.34
N TRP A 104 -6.29 -4.20 10.59
CA TRP A 104 -7.66 -4.33 11.07
C TRP A 104 -7.84 -3.80 12.48
N GLY A 105 -6.76 -3.79 13.27
CA GLY A 105 -6.77 -3.25 14.62
C GLY A 105 -6.71 -1.74 14.70
N THR A 106 -6.36 -1.06 13.61
CA THR A 106 -6.25 0.40 13.55
C THR A 106 -7.19 0.97 12.51
N VAL A 107 -6.81 0.89 11.23
CA VAL A 107 -7.63 1.39 10.12
C VAL A 107 -8.99 0.70 10.08
N GLY A 108 -9.00 -0.60 10.32
CA GLY A 108 -10.23 -1.38 10.26
C GLY A 108 -11.28 -0.98 11.28
N LYS A 109 -10.89 -0.27 12.33
CA LYS A 109 -11.81 0.18 13.38
C LYS A 109 -12.27 1.62 13.20
N ASP A 110 -11.75 2.30 12.19
CA ASP A 110 -12.09 3.71 11.94
C ASP A 110 -12.90 3.82 10.65
N PRO A 111 -14.19 4.12 10.73
CA PRO A 111 -15.05 4.21 9.54
C PRO A 111 -14.57 5.23 8.51
N GLU A 112 -14.01 6.36 8.94
CA GLU A 112 -13.49 7.36 8.02
C GLU A 112 -12.27 6.85 7.28
N ALA A 113 -11.37 6.16 7.98
CA ALA A 113 -10.18 5.59 7.36
C ALA A 113 -10.57 4.53 6.34
N LEU A 114 -11.52 3.66 6.68
CA LEU A 114 -12.02 2.65 5.77
C LEU A 114 -12.68 3.27 4.54
N ARG A 115 -13.44 4.33 4.74
CA ARG A 115 -14.09 5.03 3.63
C ARG A 115 -13.06 5.60 2.67
N THR A 116 -12.01 6.21 3.20
CA THR A 116 -10.93 6.75 2.39
C THR A 116 -10.24 5.64 1.61
N LEU A 117 -9.96 4.52 2.26
CA LEU A 117 -9.35 3.37 1.62
C LEU A 117 -10.22 2.83 0.49
N LEU A 118 -11.53 2.68 0.73
CA LEU A 118 -12.45 2.19 -0.28
C LEU A 118 -12.48 3.09 -1.50
N LYS A 119 -12.55 4.39 -1.29
CA LYS A 119 -12.56 5.34 -2.39
C LYS A 119 -11.28 5.25 -3.22
N GLU A 120 -10.14 5.18 -2.55
CA GLU A 120 -8.86 5.09 -3.23
C GLU A 120 -8.74 3.77 -3.99
N THR A 121 -9.20 2.68 -3.41
CA THR A 121 -9.17 1.37 -4.05
C THR A 121 -10.02 1.34 -5.30
N VAL A 122 -11.22 1.91 -5.23
CA VAL A 122 -12.11 2.00 -6.41
C VAL A 122 -11.45 2.83 -7.51
N ARG A 123 -10.84 3.95 -7.14
CA ARG A 123 -10.15 4.81 -8.10
C ARG A 123 -9.02 4.06 -8.78
N ARG A 124 -8.22 3.32 -8.02
CA ARG A 124 -7.11 2.54 -8.56
C ARG A 124 -7.59 1.43 -9.49
N LEU A 125 -8.69 0.77 -9.14
CA LEU A 125 -9.26 -0.26 -9.99
C LEU A 125 -9.74 0.30 -11.33
N ARG A 126 -10.36 1.46 -11.30
CA ARG A 126 -10.82 2.11 -12.53
C ARG A 126 -9.66 2.54 -13.42
N GLN A 127 -8.54 2.96 -12.81
CA GLN A 127 -7.37 3.37 -13.57
C GLN A 127 -6.59 2.20 -14.15
N SER A 128 -6.56 1.07 -13.43
CA SER A 128 -5.76 -0.08 -13.84
C SER A 128 -6.48 -0.99 -14.82
N SER A 129 -7.80 -0.88 -14.94
CA SER A 129 -8.58 -1.69 -15.87
C SER A 129 -8.76 -0.93 -17.17
N PRO A 130 -8.75 -1.63 -18.31
CA PRO A 130 -9.15 -1.00 -19.56
C PRO A 130 -10.53 -0.43 -19.36
N ALA A 131 -10.80 0.72 -19.99
CA ALA A 131 -12.12 1.32 -19.87
C ALA A 131 -13.15 0.28 -20.28
N PRO A 132 -14.12 -0.03 -19.42
CA PRO A 132 -15.14 -0.97 -19.82
C PRO A 132 -15.93 -0.34 -20.95
N GLU A 133 -16.45 -1.21 -21.76
CA GLU A 133 -17.23 -0.79 -22.90
C GLU A 133 -18.65 -0.45 -22.49
N ASP A 134 -18.86 -0.28 -21.24
CA ASP A 134 -20.15 0.14 -20.70
C ASP A 134 -20.45 1.59 -20.98
#